data_f7e55bc5c4bc0ca12d92b90c5207a7ef
#
_entry.id   f7e55bc5c4bc0ca12d92b90c5207a7ef
#
_cell.length_a   1.000
_cell.length_b   1.000
_cell.length_c   1.000
_cell.angle_alpha   90.00
_cell.angle_beta   90.00
_cell.angle_gamma   90.00
#
_symmetry.space_group_name_H-M   'P 1'
#
loop_
_entity.id
_entity.type
_entity.pdbx_description
1 polymer ?
#
loop_
_entity_poly.entity_id
_entity_poly.type
_entity_poly.pdbx_seq_one_letter_code
_entity_poly.pdbx_strand_id
1 'polypeptide(L)'
;MILLAARGQQIPKWKIEDVVKSFSANNDTTYVVNFWATFCKPCIAEIPDFIRIVDKYESKKVKLLLVSLDLPAFYPVKIADFAKKNNYKTNIAWLNETDADRFCPLIDAKWSGAIPATIIVNNKTGYKRFAEDQISPADFEKYLNDAISGAAANKYMEPMNDAVAIYDNPLDTAHVKREFATFKSNDSSVYSIVGGKVSTVVRIDHMKVVIIEKDKLFYTYSNLEAALIKKGDEVKPGQLIGYAALDLDNLKPTVELYISTGEEYRVLTTEDFVKRGNKRVTDHSIDTNEPQ
;
A
#
# COMPACT_ATOMS: atom_id res chain seq x y z
N MET A 1 1.50 30.04 -45.84
CA MET A 1 1.95 28.78 -45.24
C MET A 1 2.43 29.13 -43.82
N ILE A 2 1.55 29.01 -42.85
CA ILE A 2 1.87 29.30 -41.46
C ILE A 2 2.55 28.07 -40.89
N LEU A 3 3.86 28.16 -40.62
CA LEU A 3 4.60 27.18 -39.86
C LEU A 3 4.05 27.19 -38.43
N LEU A 4 3.20 26.21 -38.10
CA LEU A 4 2.93 25.86 -36.72
C LEU A 4 4.23 25.26 -36.13
N ALA A 5 5.00 26.13 -35.47
CA ALA A 5 6.09 25.66 -34.64
C ALA A 5 5.51 24.70 -33.61
N ALA A 6 5.88 23.43 -33.68
CA ALA A 6 5.60 22.46 -32.64
C ALA A 6 6.22 23.00 -31.34
N ARG A 7 5.38 23.59 -30.47
CA ARG A 7 5.80 23.99 -29.11
C ARG A 7 6.23 22.70 -28.42
N GLY A 8 7.53 22.53 -28.23
CA GLY A 8 8.07 21.48 -27.39
C GLY A 8 7.39 21.56 -26.01
N GLN A 9 7.17 20.41 -25.40
CA GLN A 9 6.59 20.34 -24.07
C GLN A 9 7.40 21.20 -23.09
N GLN A 10 6.81 22.31 -22.62
CA GLN A 10 7.46 23.16 -21.63
C GLN A 10 7.41 22.41 -20.28
N ILE A 11 8.57 22.12 -19.71
CA ILE A 11 8.70 21.53 -18.38
C ILE A 11 8.70 22.69 -17.37
N PRO A 12 7.65 22.86 -16.55
CA PRO A 12 7.64 23.89 -15.54
C PRO A 12 8.66 23.61 -14.44
N LYS A 13 9.20 24.67 -13.88
CA LYS A 13 10.09 24.66 -12.73
C LYS A 13 9.25 24.85 -11.47
N TRP A 14 9.12 23.80 -10.67
CA TRP A 14 8.23 23.77 -9.50
C TRP A 14 9.01 23.68 -8.19
N LYS A 15 8.35 24.15 -7.13
CA LYS A 15 8.67 23.85 -5.74
C LYS A 15 7.80 22.71 -5.25
N ILE A 16 8.13 22.12 -4.10
CA ILE A 16 7.36 21.00 -3.58
C ILE A 16 5.91 21.39 -3.27
N GLU A 17 5.68 22.62 -2.88
CA GLU A 17 4.34 23.15 -2.63
C GLU A 17 3.49 23.16 -3.92
N ASP A 18 4.09 23.42 -5.09
CA ASP A 18 3.41 23.34 -6.39
C ASP A 18 3.03 21.88 -6.70
N VAL A 19 3.91 20.94 -6.39
CA VAL A 19 3.65 19.50 -6.55
C VAL A 19 2.47 19.09 -5.66
N VAL A 20 2.51 19.42 -4.36
CA VAL A 20 1.42 19.12 -3.41
C VAL A 20 0.11 19.74 -3.89
N LYS A 21 0.13 21.01 -4.31
CA LYS A 21 -1.05 21.71 -4.83
C LYS A 21 -1.66 21.01 -6.07
N SER A 22 -0.83 20.37 -6.91
CA SER A 22 -1.29 19.72 -8.15
C SER A 22 -2.25 18.55 -7.92
N PHE A 23 -2.21 17.91 -6.73
CA PHE A 23 -3.08 16.80 -6.37
C PHE A 23 -3.96 17.05 -5.14
N SER A 24 -4.02 18.31 -4.64
CA SER A 24 -4.79 18.65 -3.43
C SER A 24 -6.26 19.00 -3.71
N ALA A 25 -6.69 19.07 -4.98
CA ALA A 25 -8.06 19.47 -5.30
C ALA A 25 -9.08 18.44 -4.79
N ASN A 26 -10.09 18.90 -4.04
CA ASN A 26 -11.18 18.04 -3.54
C ASN A 26 -12.18 17.74 -4.66
N ASN A 27 -11.86 16.79 -5.51
CA ASN A 27 -12.69 16.32 -6.62
C ASN A 27 -12.52 14.81 -6.80
N ASP A 28 -13.20 14.22 -7.79
CA ASP A 28 -13.17 12.79 -8.11
C ASP A 28 -12.03 12.41 -9.09
N THR A 29 -11.01 13.25 -9.22
CA THR A 29 -9.82 12.94 -10.02
C THR A 29 -8.86 12.11 -9.19
N THR A 30 -8.40 11.00 -9.76
CA THR A 30 -7.27 10.24 -9.22
C THR A 30 -5.98 10.83 -9.77
N TYR A 31 -5.14 11.30 -8.87
CA TYR A 31 -3.84 11.88 -9.19
C TYR A 31 -2.75 10.84 -8.95
N VAL A 32 -1.90 10.64 -9.94
CA VAL A 32 -0.67 9.85 -9.83
C VAL A 32 0.50 10.80 -9.98
N VAL A 33 1.33 10.91 -8.98
CA VAL A 33 2.57 11.68 -9.03
C VAL A 33 3.73 10.73 -8.84
N ASN A 34 4.55 10.58 -9.89
CA ASN A 34 5.74 9.73 -9.87
C ASN A 34 7.00 10.61 -9.86
N PHE A 35 7.86 10.38 -8.89
CA PHE A 35 9.17 11.04 -8.75
C PHE A 35 10.23 10.17 -9.42
N TRP A 36 10.95 10.76 -10.36
CA TRP A 36 11.88 10.04 -11.23
C TRP A 36 13.09 10.89 -11.60
N ALA A 37 14.08 10.30 -12.28
CA ALA A 37 15.17 11.03 -12.91
C ALA A 37 15.65 10.32 -14.19
N THR A 38 16.29 11.08 -15.10
CA THR A 38 16.79 10.53 -16.38
C THR A 38 17.89 9.49 -16.22
N PHE A 39 18.51 9.38 -15.06
CA PHE A 39 19.53 8.38 -14.70
C PHE A 39 18.98 7.22 -13.86
N CYS A 40 17.71 7.26 -13.44
CA CYS A 40 17.08 6.23 -12.62
C CYS A 40 16.56 5.08 -13.50
N LYS A 41 17.30 3.99 -13.59
CA LYS A 41 16.93 2.83 -14.41
C LYS A 41 15.57 2.21 -14.07
N PRO A 42 15.23 1.92 -12.78
CA PRO A 42 13.92 1.37 -12.46
C PRO A 42 12.77 2.35 -12.76
N CYS A 43 12.97 3.67 -12.56
CA CYS A 43 11.99 4.68 -12.93
C CYS A 43 11.67 4.64 -14.44
N ILE A 44 12.74 4.58 -15.27
CA ILE A 44 12.61 4.54 -16.74
C ILE A 44 11.87 3.28 -17.19
N ALA A 45 12.04 2.18 -16.46
CA ALA A 45 11.39 0.91 -16.78
C ALA A 45 9.88 0.93 -16.54
N GLU A 46 9.40 1.62 -15.46
CA GLU A 46 7.97 1.61 -15.10
C GLU A 46 7.14 2.69 -15.81
N ILE A 47 7.72 3.86 -16.13
CA ILE A 47 6.99 5.00 -16.69
C ILE A 47 6.19 4.67 -17.96
N PRO A 48 6.71 3.90 -18.95
CA PRO A 48 5.94 3.54 -20.14
C PRO A 48 4.65 2.78 -19.80
N ASP A 49 4.69 1.89 -18.80
CA ASP A 49 3.52 1.15 -18.36
C ASP A 49 2.53 2.07 -17.64
N PHE A 50 2.99 3.01 -16.82
CA PHE A 50 2.12 4.00 -16.18
C PHE A 50 1.36 4.83 -17.21
N ILE A 51 2.06 5.35 -18.23
CA ILE A 51 1.44 6.11 -19.32
C ILE A 51 0.40 5.25 -20.04
N ARG A 52 0.78 4.05 -20.47
CA ARG A 52 -0.12 3.12 -21.17
C ARG A 52 -1.36 2.74 -20.37
N ILE A 53 -1.20 2.54 -19.06
CA ILE A 53 -2.30 2.18 -18.18
C ILE A 53 -3.20 3.39 -17.95
N VAL A 54 -2.64 4.57 -17.65
CA VAL A 54 -3.43 5.79 -17.43
C VAL A 54 -4.24 6.19 -18.66
N ASP A 55 -3.71 6.01 -19.86
CA ASP A 55 -4.42 6.27 -21.12
C ASP A 55 -5.71 5.45 -21.25
N LYS A 56 -5.78 4.25 -20.65
CA LYS A 56 -7.02 3.46 -20.60
C LYS A 56 -8.10 4.07 -19.70
N TYR A 57 -7.72 4.98 -18.80
CA TYR A 57 -8.60 5.58 -17.79
C TYR A 57 -9.00 7.03 -18.08
N GLU A 58 -8.72 7.56 -19.29
CA GLU A 58 -9.03 8.96 -19.66
C GLU A 58 -10.48 9.36 -19.32
N SER A 59 -11.45 8.48 -19.55
CA SER A 59 -12.85 8.69 -19.19
C SER A 59 -13.12 8.69 -17.68
N LYS A 60 -12.19 8.22 -16.85
CA LYS A 60 -12.31 8.06 -15.40
C LYS A 60 -11.54 9.12 -14.60
N LYS A 61 -11.12 10.20 -15.25
CA LYS A 61 -10.44 11.33 -14.59
C LYS A 61 -9.17 10.90 -13.83
N VAL A 62 -8.29 10.16 -14.46
CA VAL A 62 -6.95 9.86 -13.95
C VAL A 62 -5.95 10.85 -14.55
N LYS A 63 -5.05 11.39 -13.74
CA LYS A 63 -4.00 12.31 -14.15
C LYS A 63 -2.65 11.80 -13.68
N LEU A 64 -1.73 11.62 -14.64
CA LEU A 64 -0.33 11.29 -14.36
C LEU A 64 0.53 12.56 -14.46
N LEU A 65 1.34 12.78 -13.44
CA LEU A 65 2.38 13.81 -13.38
C LEU A 65 3.72 13.12 -13.09
N LEU A 66 4.70 13.35 -13.95
CA LEU A 66 6.08 12.95 -13.72
C LEU A 66 6.86 14.12 -13.14
N VAL A 67 7.39 14.00 -11.93
CA VAL A 67 8.20 15.02 -11.26
C VAL A 67 9.66 14.61 -11.33
N SER A 68 10.44 15.31 -12.17
CA SER A 68 11.87 15.02 -12.31
C SER A 68 12.66 15.56 -11.11
N LEU A 69 13.51 14.72 -10.55
CA LEU A 69 14.52 15.06 -9.54
C LEU A 69 15.93 15.17 -10.14
N ASP A 70 16.01 15.41 -11.45
CA ASP A 70 17.27 15.61 -12.12
C ASP A 70 18.03 16.83 -11.58
N LEU A 71 19.34 16.81 -11.66
CA LEU A 71 20.19 17.94 -11.27
C LEU A 71 19.87 19.20 -12.07
N PRO A 72 20.06 20.40 -11.51
CA PRO A 72 19.76 21.67 -12.17
C PRO A 72 20.40 21.82 -13.55
N ALA A 73 21.58 21.25 -13.78
CA ALA A 73 22.26 21.27 -15.07
C ALA A 73 21.53 20.49 -16.18
N PHE A 74 20.53 19.66 -15.85
CA PHE A 74 19.74 18.87 -16.80
C PHE A 74 18.45 19.61 -17.23
N TYR A 75 18.03 20.58 -16.43
CA TYR A 75 16.82 21.36 -16.67
C TYR A 75 17.08 22.53 -17.64
N PRO A 76 16.17 22.84 -18.57
CA PRO A 76 15.01 21.98 -18.94
C PRO A 76 15.36 21.01 -20.08
N VAL A 77 16.46 21.26 -20.81
CA VAL A 77 16.73 20.70 -22.14
C VAL A 77 16.90 19.18 -22.09
N LYS A 78 17.81 18.70 -21.23
CA LYS A 78 18.08 17.25 -21.15
C LYS A 78 16.85 16.44 -20.72
N ILE A 79 16.04 16.98 -19.79
CA ILE A 79 14.81 16.32 -19.34
C ILE A 79 13.79 16.26 -20.49
N ALA A 80 13.62 17.38 -21.21
CA ALA A 80 12.70 17.45 -22.35
C ALA A 80 13.12 16.52 -23.50
N ASP A 81 14.41 16.50 -23.85
CA ASP A 81 14.94 15.62 -24.88
C ASP A 81 14.81 14.14 -24.51
N PHE A 82 15.06 13.81 -23.24
CA PHE A 82 14.88 12.46 -22.72
C PHE A 82 13.40 12.02 -22.81
N ALA A 83 12.49 12.85 -22.34
CA ALA A 83 11.06 12.58 -22.40
C ALA A 83 10.57 12.41 -23.85
N LYS A 84 11.02 13.27 -24.77
CA LYS A 84 10.72 13.17 -26.20
C LYS A 84 11.26 11.85 -26.79
N LYS A 85 12.53 11.50 -26.51
CA LYS A 85 13.16 10.26 -26.99
C LYS A 85 12.41 9.01 -26.53
N ASN A 86 11.90 9.01 -25.30
CA ASN A 86 11.17 7.89 -24.71
C ASN A 86 9.65 7.99 -24.91
N ASN A 87 9.18 8.97 -25.70
CA ASN A 87 7.75 9.17 -26.00
C ASN A 87 6.86 9.35 -24.74
N TYR A 88 7.35 10.07 -23.75
CA TYR A 88 6.57 10.35 -22.52
C TYR A 88 5.50 11.40 -22.79
N LYS A 89 4.31 10.94 -23.20
CA LYS A 89 3.14 11.76 -23.50
C LYS A 89 2.30 12.02 -22.25
N THR A 90 2.88 12.71 -21.26
CA THR A 90 2.20 13.07 -20.02
C THR A 90 2.73 14.40 -19.48
N ASN A 91 2.13 14.91 -18.41
CA ASN A 91 2.63 16.13 -17.77
C ASN A 91 3.95 15.85 -17.05
N ILE A 92 4.92 16.71 -17.25
CA ILE A 92 6.24 16.63 -16.60
C ILE A 92 6.53 17.97 -15.94
N ALA A 93 6.98 17.95 -14.70
CA ALA A 93 7.55 19.09 -13.99
C ALA A 93 8.96 18.75 -13.51
N TRP A 94 9.78 19.75 -13.27
CA TRP A 94 11.07 19.60 -12.62
C TRP A 94 11.04 20.21 -11.22
N LEU A 95 11.41 19.42 -10.20
CA LEU A 95 11.50 19.89 -8.83
C LEU A 95 12.80 20.68 -8.65
N ASN A 96 12.68 21.99 -8.40
CA ASN A 96 13.81 22.86 -8.16
C ASN A 96 14.14 22.92 -6.66
N GLU A 97 14.36 21.76 -6.07
CA GLU A 97 14.78 21.60 -4.69
C GLU A 97 15.76 20.43 -4.58
N THR A 98 16.73 20.54 -3.65
CA THR A 98 17.75 19.51 -3.42
C THR A 98 17.76 19.01 -1.99
N ASP A 99 17.01 19.64 -1.10
CA ASP A 99 16.90 19.25 0.31
C ASP A 99 15.79 18.22 0.47
N ALA A 100 16.18 16.94 0.43
CA ALA A 100 15.24 15.81 0.56
C ALA A 100 14.60 15.77 1.95
N ASP A 101 15.32 16.12 2.99
CA ASP A 101 14.79 16.11 4.37
C ASP A 101 13.64 17.12 4.53
N ARG A 102 13.65 18.18 3.70
CA ARG A 102 12.58 19.18 3.67
C ARG A 102 11.38 18.73 2.82
N PHE A 103 11.61 18.21 1.60
CA PHE A 103 10.50 18.01 0.67
C PHE A 103 9.86 16.63 0.76
N CYS A 104 10.59 15.58 1.11
CA CYS A 104 10.05 14.22 1.19
C CYS A 104 8.88 14.10 2.18
N PRO A 105 8.98 14.62 3.43
CA PRO A 105 7.89 14.52 4.40
C PRO A 105 6.60 15.24 3.99
N LEU A 106 6.68 16.23 3.07
CA LEU A 106 5.50 16.92 2.55
C LEU A 106 4.69 16.06 1.56
N ILE A 107 5.29 15.03 1.00
CA ILE A 107 4.64 14.03 0.15
C ILE A 107 4.18 12.84 1.00
N ASP A 108 5.14 12.21 1.67
CA ASP A 108 4.86 11.15 2.64
C ASP A 108 5.99 11.07 3.70
N ALA A 109 5.58 10.93 4.97
CA ALA A 109 6.52 10.90 6.09
C ALA A 109 7.48 9.69 6.06
N LYS A 110 7.18 8.67 5.25
CA LYS A 110 7.99 7.47 5.11
C LYS A 110 8.99 7.58 3.95
N TRP A 111 8.90 8.62 3.13
CA TRP A 111 9.78 8.74 1.97
C TRP A 111 11.22 9.05 2.41
N SER A 112 12.13 8.12 2.13
CA SER A 112 13.57 8.27 2.43
C SER A 112 14.32 9.15 1.43
N GLY A 113 13.68 9.52 0.31
CA GLY A 113 14.29 10.24 -0.81
C GLY A 113 14.77 9.33 -1.94
N ALA A 114 14.60 8.01 -1.81
CA ALA A 114 14.91 7.09 -2.91
C ALA A 114 13.85 7.18 -4.03
N ILE A 115 14.26 6.86 -5.25
CA ILE A 115 13.42 6.81 -6.45
C ILE A 115 13.58 5.47 -7.19
N PRO A 116 12.51 4.98 -7.83
CA PRO A 116 11.21 5.64 -8.04
C PRO A 116 10.39 5.77 -6.76
N ALA A 117 9.64 6.87 -6.66
CA ALA A 117 8.64 7.04 -5.63
C ALA A 117 7.33 7.52 -6.25
N THR A 118 6.21 6.92 -5.87
CA THR A 118 4.90 7.23 -6.45
C THR A 118 3.87 7.45 -5.37
N ILE A 119 3.12 8.56 -5.48
CA ILE A 119 1.93 8.78 -4.67
C ILE A 119 0.68 8.74 -5.56
N ILE A 120 -0.34 8.02 -5.13
CA ILE A 120 -1.65 7.94 -5.78
C ILE A 120 -2.69 8.47 -4.80
N VAL A 121 -3.43 9.50 -5.22
CA VAL A 121 -4.40 10.21 -4.37
C VAL A 121 -5.72 10.38 -5.10
N ASN A 122 -6.83 10.11 -4.41
CA ASN A 122 -8.15 10.56 -4.79
C ASN A 122 -8.83 11.20 -3.56
N ASN A 123 -8.92 12.52 -3.56
CA ASN A 123 -9.37 13.27 -2.38
C ASN A 123 -10.86 13.10 -2.09
N LYS A 124 -11.68 12.79 -3.11
CA LYS A 124 -13.12 12.53 -2.91
C LYS A 124 -13.36 11.20 -2.19
N THR A 125 -12.56 10.20 -2.48
CA THR A 125 -12.67 8.86 -1.87
C THR A 125 -11.84 8.73 -0.60
N GLY A 126 -10.94 9.69 -0.33
CA GLY A 126 -9.98 9.62 0.77
C GLY A 126 -8.84 8.63 0.51
N TYR A 127 -8.70 8.15 -0.73
CA TYR A 127 -7.64 7.22 -1.07
C TYR A 127 -6.29 7.95 -1.13
N LYS A 128 -5.31 7.44 -0.42
CA LYS A 128 -3.91 7.82 -0.51
C LYS A 128 -3.04 6.57 -0.43
N ARG A 129 -2.14 6.39 -1.39
CA ARG A 129 -1.12 5.34 -1.38
C ARG A 129 0.22 5.94 -1.78
N PHE A 130 1.24 5.62 -1.02
CA PHE A 130 2.64 5.94 -1.34
C PHE A 130 3.45 4.65 -1.50
N ALA A 131 4.33 4.62 -2.48
CA ALA A 131 5.28 3.54 -2.70
C ALA A 131 6.64 4.12 -3.05
N GLU A 132 7.68 3.69 -2.35
CA GLU A 132 9.08 4.05 -2.58
C GLU A 132 9.80 2.86 -3.20
N ASP A 133 9.28 2.36 -4.31
CA ASP A 133 9.85 1.25 -5.07
C ASP A 133 9.18 1.18 -6.44
N GLN A 134 9.76 0.40 -7.34
CA GLN A 134 9.16 0.12 -8.64
C GLN A 134 7.82 -0.59 -8.46
N ILE A 135 6.77 -0.08 -9.09
CA ILE A 135 5.43 -0.66 -9.06
C ILE A 135 5.21 -1.51 -10.31
N SER A 136 4.77 -2.77 -10.11
CA SER A 136 4.41 -3.62 -11.24
C SER A 136 3.19 -3.08 -11.99
N PRO A 137 3.05 -3.35 -13.31
CA PRO A 137 1.86 -2.93 -14.07
C PRO A 137 0.54 -3.42 -13.45
N ALA A 138 0.52 -4.64 -12.92
CA ALA A 138 -0.66 -5.23 -12.29
C ALA A 138 -1.03 -4.51 -10.99
N ASP A 139 -0.04 -4.22 -10.14
CA ASP A 139 -0.26 -3.47 -8.90
C ASP A 139 -0.70 -2.03 -9.20
N PHE A 140 -0.08 -1.39 -10.19
CA PHE A 140 -0.45 -0.03 -10.57
C PHE A 140 -1.91 0.05 -11.04
N GLU A 141 -2.34 -0.88 -11.91
CA GLU A 141 -3.73 -0.96 -12.37
C GLU A 141 -4.70 -1.24 -11.20
N LYS A 142 -4.31 -2.10 -10.26
CA LYS A 142 -5.07 -2.34 -9.04
C LYS A 142 -5.22 -1.07 -8.20
N TYR A 143 -4.12 -0.35 -7.94
CA TYR A 143 -4.15 0.88 -7.13
C TYR A 143 -5.01 1.97 -7.77
N LEU A 144 -5.01 2.09 -9.09
CA LEU A 144 -5.90 3.01 -9.79
C LEU A 144 -7.38 2.62 -9.62
N ASN A 145 -7.71 1.34 -9.75
CA ASN A 145 -9.08 0.85 -9.55
C ASN A 145 -9.54 1.08 -8.10
N ASP A 146 -8.69 0.83 -7.12
CA ASP A 146 -8.96 1.08 -5.71
C ASP A 146 -9.22 2.58 -5.45
N ALA A 147 -8.41 3.46 -6.04
CA ALA A 147 -8.56 4.90 -5.90
C ALA A 147 -9.84 5.44 -6.56
N ILE A 148 -10.18 4.94 -7.73
CA ILE A 148 -11.36 5.37 -8.51
C ILE A 148 -12.67 4.89 -7.86
N SER A 149 -12.70 3.64 -7.41
CA SER A 149 -13.90 3.03 -6.85
C SER A 149 -14.24 3.54 -5.46
N GLY A 150 -13.31 4.25 -4.80
CA GLY A 150 -13.45 4.55 -3.38
C GLY A 150 -13.42 3.28 -2.54
N ALA A 151 -13.03 2.16 -3.12
CA ALA A 151 -12.51 1.09 -2.31
C ALA A 151 -11.32 1.70 -1.58
N ALA A 152 -11.61 2.24 -0.39
CA ALA A 152 -10.57 2.53 0.58
C ALA A 152 -9.63 1.35 0.47
N ALA A 153 -8.35 1.57 0.31
CA ALA A 153 -7.38 0.49 0.36
C ALA A 153 -7.91 -0.36 1.49
N ASN A 154 -8.47 -1.56 1.16
CA ASN A 154 -9.26 -2.32 2.13
C ASN A 154 -8.32 -2.55 3.28
N LYS A 155 -8.31 -1.57 4.21
CA LYS A 155 -7.47 -1.67 5.38
C LYS A 155 -8.08 -2.78 6.19
N TYR A 156 -7.40 -3.87 6.19
CA TYR A 156 -7.76 -4.95 7.08
C TYR A 156 -7.62 -4.45 8.52
N MET A 157 -8.54 -4.82 9.37
CA MET A 157 -8.30 -4.68 10.79
C MET A 157 -7.21 -5.68 11.19
N GLU A 158 -6.20 -5.24 11.94
CA GLU A 158 -5.12 -6.14 12.39
C GLU A 158 -5.68 -7.43 12.99
N PRO A 159 -5.03 -8.59 12.76
CA PRO A 159 -5.56 -9.88 13.22
C PRO A 159 -5.49 -10.09 14.74
N MET A 160 -4.76 -9.24 15.47
CA MET A 160 -4.62 -9.29 16.92
C MET A 160 -4.88 -7.91 17.54
N ASN A 161 -5.35 -7.90 18.79
CA ASN A 161 -5.55 -6.65 19.55
C ASN A 161 -4.20 -6.03 19.94
N ASP A 162 -4.10 -4.71 19.84
CA ASP A 162 -2.93 -3.91 20.25
C ASP A 162 -1.59 -4.50 19.75
N ALA A 163 -1.58 -5.08 18.58
CA ALA A 163 -0.42 -5.75 18.03
C ALA A 163 0.68 -4.75 17.59
N VAL A 164 1.92 -5.18 17.74
CA VAL A 164 3.07 -4.60 17.01
C VAL A 164 3.23 -5.40 15.73
N ALA A 165 3.03 -4.76 14.61
CA ALA A 165 3.19 -5.38 13.30
C ALA A 165 4.60 -5.18 12.78
N ILE A 166 5.18 -6.25 12.23
CA ILE A 166 6.52 -6.27 11.62
C ILE A 166 6.34 -6.72 10.17
N TYR A 167 6.70 -5.85 9.25
CA TYR A 167 6.59 -6.08 7.81
C TYR A 167 7.94 -6.38 7.16
N ASP A 168 9.03 -5.91 7.79
CA ASP A 168 10.42 -6.14 7.36
C ASP A 168 11.24 -6.68 8.53
N ASN A 169 12.26 -7.49 8.24
CA ASN A 169 13.25 -7.86 9.25
C ASN A 169 14.39 -6.84 9.27
N PRO A 170 14.52 -6.01 10.30
CA PRO A 170 15.60 -5.02 10.38
C PRO A 170 17.00 -5.63 10.42
N LEU A 171 17.11 -6.95 10.66
CA LEU A 171 18.38 -7.70 10.68
C LEU A 171 18.69 -8.39 9.34
N ASP A 172 17.79 -8.32 8.36
CA ASP A 172 17.99 -8.92 7.06
C ASP A 172 18.74 -7.98 6.13
N THR A 173 20.07 -8.10 6.10
CA THR A 173 20.96 -7.32 5.23
C THR A 173 20.78 -7.64 3.74
N ALA A 174 19.98 -8.63 3.38
CA ALA A 174 19.75 -9.08 2.01
C ALA A 174 18.60 -8.36 1.30
N HIS A 175 17.89 -7.44 1.95
CA HIS A 175 16.71 -6.73 1.40
C HIS A 175 15.64 -7.67 0.79
N VAL A 176 15.49 -8.86 1.36
CA VAL A 176 14.46 -9.79 0.92
C VAL A 176 13.11 -9.26 1.39
N LYS A 177 12.26 -8.82 0.47
CA LYS A 177 10.88 -8.45 0.75
C LYS A 177 10.18 -9.66 1.38
N ARG A 178 9.66 -9.51 2.58
CA ARG A 178 8.88 -10.58 3.21
C ARG A 178 7.50 -10.63 2.56
N GLU A 179 7.11 -11.82 2.20
CA GLU A 179 5.79 -12.13 1.63
C GLU A 179 4.71 -12.24 2.71
N PHE A 180 5.04 -11.89 3.97
CA PHE A 180 4.12 -11.98 5.10
C PHE A 180 4.32 -10.86 6.11
N ALA A 181 3.28 -10.58 6.88
CA ALA A 181 3.32 -9.69 8.01
C ALA A 181 3.27 -10.49 9.32
N THR A 182 4.10 -10.13 10.27
CA THR A 182 4.12 -10.71 11.62
C THR A 182 3.44 -9.75 12.59
N PHE A 183 2.47 -10.25 13.38
CA PHE A 183 1.77 -9.48 14.40
C PHE A 183 2.07 -10.09 15.76
N LYS A 184 2.60 -9.27 16.69
CA LYS A 184 2.94 -9.66 18.07
C LYS A 184 2.09 -8.86 19.04
N SER A 185 1.48 -9.54 20.02
CA SER A 185 0.62 -8.89 21.02
C SER A 185 0.81 -9.54 22.39
N ASN A 186 0.27 -8.91 23.43
CA ASN A 186 0.11 -9.54 24.75
C ASN A 186 -1.20 -10.36 24.84
N ASP A 187 -2.11 -10.21 23.85
CA ASP A 187 -3.35 -10.97 23.70
C ASP A 187 -3.13 -12.03 22.60
N SER A 188 -3.39 -13.29 22.90
CA SER A 188 -3.23 -14.39 21.94
C SER A 188 -4.40 -14.51 20.96
N SER A 189 -5.49 -13.79 21.14
CA SER A 189 -6.68 -13.88 20.29
C SER A 189 -6.37 -13.47 18.85
N VAL A 190 -6.69 -14.34 17.88
CA VAL A 190 -6.51 -14.08 16.45
C VAL A 190 -7.86 -14.00 15.76
N TYR A 191 -8.06 -12.92 15.04
CA TYR A 191 -9.29 -12.59 14.34
C TYR A 191 -9.11 -12.64 12.83
N SER A 192 -10.13 -13.10 12.13
CA SER A 192 -10.14 -13.01 10.67
C SER A 192 -10.15 -11.57 10.19
N ILE A 193 -9.25 -11.24 9.25
CA ILE A 193 -9.22 -9.94 8.60
C ILE A 193 -10.24 -9.83 7.47
N VAL A 194 -10.79 -10.95 7.02
CA VAL A 194 -11.77 -11.05 5.92
C VAL A 194 -12.95 -11.93 6.30
N GLY A 195 -14.06 -11.79 5.57
CA GLY A 195 -15.08 -12.83 5.49
C GLY A 195 -14.71 -13.81 4.38
N GLY A 196 -15.12 -15.06 4.51
CA GLY A 196 -14.88 -16.06 3.48
C GLY A 196 -15.03 -17.49 4.00
N LYS A 197 -14.70 -18.45 3.14
CA LYS A 197 -14.80 -19.86 3.46
C LYS A 197 -13.47 -20.41 3.94
N VAL A 198 -13.46 -21.13 5.02
CA VAL A 198 -12.27 -21.83 5.51
C VAL A 198 -11.94 -22.98 4.54
N SER A 199 -10.92 -22.80 3.73
CA SER A 199 -10.49 -23.81 2.76
C SER A 199 -9.66 -24.91 3.41
N THR A 200 -8.87 -24.55 4.44
CA THR A 200 -7.95 -25.49 5.09
C THR A 200 -7.72 -25.15 6.55
N VAL A 201 -7.65 -26.15 7.38
CA VAL A 201 -7.06 -26.11 8.74
C VAL A 201 -6.14 -27.31 8.86
N VAL A 202 -4.85 -27.07 8.94
CA VAL A 202 -3.83 -28.12 9.05
C VAL A 202 -2.94 -27.88 10.25
N ARG A 203 -2.25 -28.92 10.68
CA ARG A 203 -1.20 -28.86 11.69
C ARG A 203 0.15 -29.10 11.00
N ILE A 204 1.06 -28.16 11.23
CA ILE A 204 2.44 -28.26 10.77
C ILE A 204 3.29 -28.21 12.04
N ASP A 205 4.03 -29.28 12.29
CA ASP A 205 4.76 -29.51 13.56
C ASP A 205 3.81 -29.36 14.77
N HIS A 206 4.03 -28.35 15.58
CA HIS A 206 3.22 -28.09 16.78
C HIS A 206 2.17 -27.00 16.58
N MET A 207 2.20 -26.29 15.45
CA MET A 207 1.37 -25.13 15.15
C MET A 207 0.24 -25.48 14.19
N LYS A 208 -0.85 -24.73 14.26
CA LYS A 208 -1.92 -24.79 13.28
C LYS A 208 -1.83 -23.68 12.28
N VAL A 209 -2.25 -23.98 11.06
CA VAL A 209 -2.40 -23.04 9.96
C VAL A 209 -3.86 -23.04 9.53
N VAL A 210 -4.44 -21.86 9.42
CA VAL A 210 -5.79 -21.63 8.93
C VAL A 210 -5.70 -20.87 7.61
N ILE A 211 -6.40 -21.36 6.59
CA ILE A 211 -6.49 -20.70 5.29
C ILE A 211 -7.95 -20.36 5.00
N ILE A 212 -8.24 -19.09 4.77
CA ILE A 212 -9.54 -18.57 4.40
C ILE A 212 -9.48 -18.11 2.95
N GLU A 213 -10.41 -18.60 2.13
CA GLU A 213 -10.53 -18.21 0.72
C GLU A 213 -11.61 -17.16 0.55
N LYS A 214 -11.29 -16.09 -0.18
CA LYS A 214 -12.21 -15.05 -0.61
C LYS A 214 -11.75 -14.44 -1.93
N ASP A 215 -12.63 -14.31 -2.91
CA ASP A 215 -12.38 -13.63 -4.19
C ASP A 215 -11.10 -14.12 -4.92
N LYS A 216 -10.85 -15.44 -4.89
CA LYS A 216 -9.66 -16.12 -5.42
C LYS A 216 -8.35 -15.76 -4.70
N LEU A 217 -8.42 -15.15 -3.54
CA LEU A 217 -7.29 -14.91 -2.66
C LEU A 217 -7.35 -15.86 -1.47
N PHE A 218 -6.17 -16.28 -1.02
CA PHE A 218 -5.96 -17.11 0.15
C PHE A 218 -5.32 -16.28 1.26
N TYR A 219 -6.01 -16.23 2.40
CA TYR A 219 -5.58 -15.54 3.61
C TYR A 219 -5.11 -16.60 4.60
N THR A 220 -3.81 -16.75 4.74
CA THR A 220 -3.18 -17.77 5.55
C THR A 220 -2.71 -17.19 6.87
N TYR A 221 -3.20 -17.76 7.96
CA TYR A 221 -2.80 -17.46 9.33
C TYR A 221 -1.97 -18.63 9.84
N SER A 222 -0.70 -18.42 10.10
CA SER A 222 0.21 -19.42 10.67
C SER A 222 0.61 -19.08 12.11
N ASN A 223 1.31 -19.98 12.74
CA ASN A 223 1.72 -19.89 14.13
C ASN A 223 0.55 -19.84 15.13
N LEU A 224 -0.51 -20.63 14.88
CA LEU A 224 -1.63 -20.76 15.82
C LEU A 224 -1.43 -21.97 16.74
N GLU A 225 -1.55 -21.76 18.04
CA GLU A 225 -1.65 -22.84 19.04
C GLU A 225 -2.98 -23.60 18.90
N ALA A 226 -4.06 -22.84 18.73
CA ALA A 226 -5.41 -23.37 18.58
C ALA A 226 -6.18 -22.69 17.46
N ALA A 227 -6.96 -23.47 16.70
CA ALA A 227 -7.96 -22.98 15.76
C ALA A 227 -9.36 -23.30 16.31
N LEU A 228 -10.26 -22.31 16.31
CA LEU A 228 -11.65 -22.42 16.76
C LEU A 228 -12.62 -22.71 15.62
N ILE A 229 -12.12 -22.79 14.41
CA ILE A 229 -12.86 -23.03 13.17
C ILE A 229 -12.29 -24.26 12.46
N LYS A 230 -13.07 -24.81 11.54
CA LYS A 230 -12.71 -26.00 10.77
C LYS A 230 -12.93 -25.78 9.27
N LYS A 231 -12.34 -26.63 8.45
CA LYS A 231 -12.54 -26.61 7.00
C LYS A 231 -14.04 -26.65 6.66
N GLY A 232 -14.44 -25.75 5.78
CA GLY A 232 -15.81 -25.59 5.31
C GLY A 232 -16.63 -24.53 6.04
N ASP A 233 -16.18 -24.06 7.22
CA ASP A 233 -16.87 -23.01 7.96
C ASP A 233 -16.84 -21.69 7.16
N GLU A 234 -17.92 -20.90 7.29
CA GLU A 234 -17.99 -19.52 6.81
C GLU A 234 -17.61 -18.58 7.96
N VAL A 235 -16.70 -17.65 7.70
CA VAL A 235 -16.24 -16.69 8.70
C VAL A 235 -16.58 -15.27 8.27
N LYS A 236 -16.75 -14.38 9.27
CA LYS A 236 -16.97 -12.94 9.06
C LYS A 236 -15.70 -12.16 9.37
N PRO A 237 -15.52 -10.95 8.78
CA PRO A 237 -14.44 -10.06 9.19
C PRO A 237 -14.55 -9.76 10.68
N GLY A 238 -13.42 -9.84 11.41
CA GLY A 238 -13.39 -9.63 12.87
C GLY A 238 -13.86 -10.79 13.71
N GLN A 239 -14.21 -11.93 13.14
CA GLN A 239 -14.53 -13.16 13.88
C GLN A 239 -13.28 -13.74 14.52
N LEU A 240 -13.34 -14.14 15.79
CA LEU A 240 -12.28 -14.88 16.46
C LEU A 240 -12.13 -16.26 15.78
N ILE A 241 -10.92 -16.57 15.32
CA ILE A 241 -10.63 -17.79 14.57
C ILE A 241 -9.66 -18.73 15.28
N GLY A 242 -8.96 -18.26 16.31
CA GLY A 242 -7.99 -19.05 17.04
C GLY A 242 -7.18 -18.24 18.03
N TYR A 243 -6.13 -18.86 18.51
CA TYR A 243 -5.16 -18.26 19.42
C TYR A 243 -3.76 -18.46 18.88
N ALA A 244 -2.96 -17.40 18.91
CA ALA A 244 -1.57 -17.40 18.49
C ALA A 244 -0.69 -18.16 19.48
N ALA A 245 0.30 -18.88 18.97
CA ALA A 245 1.33 -19.47 19.78
C ALA A 245 2.37 -18.44 20.23
N LEU A 246 3.12 -18.77 21.29
CA LEU A 246 4.22 -17.95 21.76
C LEU A 246 5.41 -18.04 20.78
N ASP A 247 5.95 -16.91 20.43
CA ASP A 247 7.26 -16.81 19.80
C ASP A 247 8.32 -17.07 20.89
N LEU A 248 9.19 -18.04 20.67
CA LEU A 248 10.18 -18.47 21.66
C LEU A 248 11.26 -17.42 21.95
N ASP A 249 11.52 -16.51 21.01
CA ASP A 249 12.56 -15.51 21.16
C ASP A 249 12.15 -14.34 22.07
N ASN A 250 10.85 -14.02 22.10
CA ASN A 250 10.36 -12.86 22.85
C ASN A 250 9.19 -13.16 23.80
N LEU A 251 8.74 -14.42 23.85
CA LEU A 251 7.66 -14.93 24.70
C LEU A 251 6.33 -14.18 24.53
N LYS A 252 6.07 -13.71 23.32
CA LYS A 252 4.80 -13.04 22.98
C LYS A 252 3.98 -13.87 22.01
N PRO A 253 2.65 -13.92 22.18
CA PRO A 253 1.76 -14.44 21.15
C PRO A 253 2.03 -13.77 19.79
N THR A 254 2.24 -14.59 18.78
CA THR A 254 2.66 -14.11 17.46
C THR A 254 1.91 -14.84 16.37
N VAL A 255 1.27 -14.12 15.44
CA VAL A 255 0.67 -14.67 14.23
C VAL A 255 1.38 -14.13 13.01
N GLU A 256 1.58 -14.97 12.01
CA GLU A 256 2.04 -14.59 10.68
C GLU A 256 0.87 -14.65 9.71
N LEU A 257 0.75 -13.62 8.88
CA LEU A 257 -0.32 -13.48 7.91
C LEU A 257 0.25 -13.39 6.51
N TYR A 258 -0.24 -14.23 5.63
CA TYR A 258 0.07 -14.26 4.20
C TYR A 258 -1.19 -13.99 3.39
N ILE A 259 -1.06 -13.29 2.27
CA ILE A 259 -2.12 -13.18 1.26
C ILE A 259 -1.54 -13.61 -0.08
N SER A 260 -2.17 -14.58 -0.74
CA SER A 260 -1.68 -15.11 -2.01
C SER A 260 -2.83 -15.41 -2.99
N THR A 261 -2.49 -15.52 -4.27
CA THR A 261 -3.38 -16.08 -5.31
C THR A 261 -3.27 -17.59 -5.44
N GLY A 262 -2.35 -18.22 -4.69
CA GLY A 262 -1.93 -19.61 -4.83
C GLY A 262 -0.62 -19.75 -5.60
N GLU A 263 -0.31 -18.84 -6.50
CA GLU A 263 0.93 -18.81 -7.28
C GLU A 263 1.87 -17.69 -6.82
N GLU A 264 1.30 -16.53 -6.42
CA GLU A 264 2.05 -15.34 -6.01
C GLU A 264 1.59 -14.85 -4.64
N TYR A 265 2.55 -14.38 -3.84
CA TYR A 265 2.29 -13.73 -2.55
C TYR A 265 2.17 -12.22 -2.73
N ARG A 266 1.25 -11.63 -1.98
CA ARG A 266 1.11 -10.19 -1.89
C ARG A 266 2.02 -9.64 -0.79
N VAL A 267 2.90 -8.71 -1.13
CA VAL A 267 3.67 -7.96 -0.13
C VAL A 267 2.71 -7.12 0.72
N LEU A 268 2.77 -7.29 2.03
CA LEU A 268 1.94 -6.58 3.00
C LEU A 268 2.74 -5.43 3.62
N THR A 269 2.04 -4.31 3.87
CA THR A 269 2.61 -3.09 4.44
C THR A 269 1.75 -2.55 5.58
N THR A 270 2.28 -1.61 6.34
CA THR A 270 1.53 -0.89 7.39
C THR A 270 0.26 -0.22 6.86
N GLU A 271 0.23 0.11 5.57
CA GLU A 271 -0.91 0.79 4.95
C GLU A 271 -2.08 -0.15 4.69
N ASP A 272 -1.83 -1.45 4.63
CA ASP A 272 -2.87 -2.46 4.43
C ASP A 272 -3.73 -2.67 5.69
N PHE A 273 -3.32 -2.15 6.86
CA PHE A 273 -3.97 -2.44 8.12
C PHE A 273 -4.38 -1.19 8.91
N VAL A 274 -5.43 -1.35 9.72
CA VAL A 274 -5.81 -0.43 10.80
C VAL A 274 -5.70 -1.15 12.14
N LYS A 275 -5.31 -0.43 13.19
CA LYS A 275 -5.16 -0.98 14.53
C LYS A 275 -6.47 -1.56 15.05
N ARG A 276 -6.38 -2.77 15.58
CA ARG A 276 -7.45 -3.35 16.39
C ARG A 276 -7.21 -2.93 17.83
N GLY A 277 -7.99 -1.95 18.30
CA GLY A 277 -7.97 -1.56 19.70
C GLY A 277 -8.75 -2.54 20.58
N ASN A 278 -8.36 -2.66 21.85
CA ASN A 278 -9.17 -3.36 22.87
C ASN A 278 -10.53 -2.67 22.98
N LYS A 279 -11.60 -3.31 22.55
CA LYS A 279 -12.91 -3.01 23.10
C LYS A 279 -12.85 -3.46 24.56
N ARG A 280 -12.60 -2.52 25.48
CA ARG A 280 -12.93 -2.78 26.89
C ARG A 280 -14.40 -3.19 26.92
N VAL A 281 -14.65 -4.41 27.36
CA VAL A 281 -15.99 -4.82 27.79
C VAL A 281 -16.29 -3.97 29.02
N THR A 282 -16.79 -2.78 28.80
CA THR A 282 -17.42 -2.01 29.84
C THR A 282 -18.84 -2.51 29.89
N ASP A 283 -19.11 -3.09 31.03
CA ASP A 283 -20.39 -3.01 31.71
C ASP A 283 -21.27 -4.25 31.69
N HIS A 284 -21.08 -5.01 32.75
CA HIS A 284 -22.21 -5.60 33.42
C HIS A 284 -22.63 -4.60 34.52
N SER A 285 -23.54 -3.70 34.18
CA SER A 285 -24.40 -3.09 35.18
C SER A 285 -25.23 -4.21 35.81
N ILE A 286 -24.84 -4.60 37.01
CA ILE A 286 -25.64 -5.45 37.88
C ILE A 286 -26.82 -4.56 38.29
N ASP A 287 -27.95 -4.83 37.68
CA ASP A 287 -29.23 -4.24 38.09
C ASP A 287 -29.67 -4.94 39.40
N THR A 288 -29.29 -4.33 40.53
CA THR A 288 -29.80 -4.72 41.84
C THR A 288 -31.11 -3.99 42.05
N ASN A 289 -32.19 -4.58 41.57
CA ASN A 289 -33.53 -4.29 42.03
C ASN A 289 -34.06 -5.52 42.78
N GLU A 290 -33.84 -5.57 44.11
CA GLU A 290 -34.67 -6.38 45.02
C GLU A 290 -35.95 -5.60 45.29
N PRO A 291 -37.14 -6.21 45.22
CA PRO A 291 -38.37 -5.63 45.72
C PRO A 291 -38.52 -5.88 47.21
N GLN A 292 -38.93 -4.83 47.92
CA GLN A 292 -39.50 -4.95 49.26
C GLN A 292 -40.91 -5.58 49.26
#